data_e874eae3a519ba7ebef29e3d10304479
#
_entry.id   e874eae3a519ba7ebef29e3d10304479
#
_cell.length_a   1.000
_cell.length_b   1.000
_cell.length_c   1.000
_cell.angle_alpha   90.00
_cell.angle_beta   90.00
_cell.angle_gamma   90.00
#
_symmetry.space_group_name_H-M   'P 1'
#
loop_
_entity.id
_entity.type
_entity.pdbx_description
1 polymer ?
#
loop_
_entity_poly.entity_id
_entity_poly.type
_entity_poly.pdbx_seq_one_letter_code
_entity_poly.pdbx_strand_id
1 'polypeptide(L)'
;MSRALFYVDAVPDTGELLVVDGDEGFHAASVRRIRVGEDLDLGDGAGTVAHVVVERVGKGSLSARVLSRRTVASPSPEVTVVQALPKSDRSELAIELATEAGADAFVAWQSDRCVARWDGAAKVDKGLRRWQAVARSAARQSRRPHVPPITALMSTRELAAHVTTVADRTLALVLHESATLPLTAVGFESARSLLLVIGPEGGIGDDELAVLTRAGATAVRLGPSVLRTTTAAAVALGALGALTPRWHF
;
A
#
# COMPACT_ATOMS: atom_id res chain seq x y z
N MET A 1 2.54 8.34 24.57
CA MET A 1 1.41 8.28 23.58
C MET A 1 2.00 8.34 22.19
N SER A 2 1.39 7.67 21.23
CA SER A 2 1.87 7.67 19.84
C SER A 2 1.41 8.98 19.15
N ARG A 3 2.37 9.72 18.54
CA ARG A 3 2.12 11.00 17.88
C ARG A 3 1.31 10.86 16.58
N ALA A 4 0.53 11.88 16.22
CA ALA A 4 -0.13 11.93 14.92
C ALA A 4 0.91 12.20 13.82
N LEU A 5 0.75 11.54 12.66
CA LEU A 5 1.58 11.76 11.47
C LEU A 5 0.80 12.56 10.43
N PHE A 6 1.47 13.53 9.80
CA PHE A 6 0.99 14.26 8.62
C PHE A 6 2.07 14.24 7.55
N TYR A 7 1.66 14.38 6.28
CA TYR A 7 2.62 14.36 5.18
C TYR A 7 2.87 15.76 4.62
N VAL A 8 4.13 16.01 4.33
CA VAL A 8 4.64 17.25 3.72
C VAL A 8 5.47 16.91 2.49
N ASP A 9 5.69 17.87 1.59
CA ASP A 9 6.46 17.62 0.37
C ASP A 9 7.94 17.37 0.65
N ALA A 10 8.49 18.02 1.67
CA ALA A 10 9.87 17.82 2.13
C ALA A 10 9.97 18.03 3.64
N VAL A 11 10.77 17.21 4.30
CA VAL A 11 11.08 17.32 5.72
C VAL A 11 12.36 18.13 5.87
N PRO A 12 12.33 19.33 6.50
CA PRO A 12 13.52 20.17 6.70
C PRO A 12 14.49 19.57 7.72
N ASP A 13 15.64 20.22 7.88
CA ASP A 13 16.64 19.81 8.86
C ASP A 13 16.24 20.18 10.29
N THR A 14 16.91 19.55 11.26
CA THR A 14 16.68 19.78 12.69
C THR A 14 16.94 21.25 13.04
N GLY A 15 16.02 21.83 13.79
CA GLY A 15 16.04 23.25 14.18
C GLY A 15 15.29 24.18 13.23
N GLU A 16 14.96 23.72 12.02
CA GLU A 16 14.21 24.53 11.05
C GLU A 16 12.71 24.57 11.36
N LEU A 17 12.04 25.59 10.85
CA LEU A 17 10.60 25.77 10.95
C LEU A 17 9.95 25.30 9.64
N LEU A 18 8.89 24.50 9.77
CA LEU A 18 8.07 24.03 8.66
C LEU A 18 6.65 24.58 8.79
N VAL A 19 6.07 25.00 7.68
CA VAL A 19 4.65 25.33 7.57
C VAL A 19 3.92 24.15 6.95
N VAL A 20 2.88 23.67 7.61
CA VAL A 20 1.97 22.66 7.08
C VAL A 20 0.68 23.38 6.70
N ASP A 21 0.36 23.40 5.44
CA ASP A 21 -0.82 24.06 4.85
C ASP A 21 -1.60 23.10 3.93
N GLY A 22 -2.48 23.65 3.07
CA GLY A 22 -3.31 22.84 2.19
C GLY A 22 -4.20 21.84 2.95
N ASP A 23 -4.43 20.69 2.35
CA ASP A 23 -5.31 19.64 2.92
C ASP A 23 -4.76 19.08 4.25
N GLU A 24 -3.44 18.91 4.35
CA GLU A 24 -2.80 18.41 5.59
C GLU A 24 -2.88 19.44 6.70
N GLY A 25 -2.63 20.73 6.40
CA GLY A 25 -2.77 21.83 7.37
C GLY A 25 -4.20 22.00 7.83
N PHE A 26 -5.17 21.94 6.90
CA PHE A 26 -6.59 21.96 7.25
C PHE A 26 -6.98 20.77 8.14
N HIS A 27 -6.51 19.56 7.78
CA HIS A 27 -6.77 18.37 8.59
C HIS A 27 -6.18 18.49 10.00
N ALA A 28 -4.94 18.96 10.12
CA ALA A 28 -4.26 19.14 11.40
C ALA A 28 -4.95 20.20 12.26
N ALA A 29 -5.13 21.43 11.72
CA ALA A 29 -5.63 22.57 12.48
C ALA A 29 -7.15 22.51 12.74
N SER A 30 -7.94 22.10 11.74
CA SER A 30 -9.41 22.21 11.80
C SER A 30 -10.10 20.90 12.20
N VAL A 31 -9.62 19.75 11.70
CA VAL A 31 -10.22 18.44 12.00
C VAL A 31 -9.66 17.86 13.28
N ARG A 32 -8.33 17.74 13.36
CA ARG A 32 -7.64 17.18 14.53
C ARG A 32 -7.52 18.20 15.67
N ARG A 33 -7.69 19.49 15.38
CA ARG A 33 -7.64 20.61 16.35
C ARG A 33 -6.36 20.63 17.15
N ILE A 34 -5.25 20.40 16.47
CA ILE A 34 -3.91 20.46 17.06
C ILE A 34 -3.66 21.83 17.66
N ARG A 35 -2.93 21.87 18.78
CA ARG A 35 -2.66 23.09 19.56
C ARG A 35 -1.17 23.41 19.57
N VAL A 36 -0.86 24.66 19.88
CA VAL A 36 0.52 25.09 20.16
C VAL A 36 1.09 24.29 21.33
N GLY A 37 2.34 23.83 21.19
CA GLY A 37 3.04 23.00 22.16
C GLY A 37 2.80 21.49 21.99
N GLU A 38 1.91 21.05 21.09
CA GLU A 38 1.74 19.63 20.82
C GLU A 38 2.85 19.07 19.93
N ASP A 39 3.22 17.82 20.21
CA ASP A 39 4.20 17.05 19.45
C ASP A 39 3.53 16.29 18.31
N LEU A 40 4.11 16.36 17.10
CA LEU A 40 3.68 15.66 15.91
C LEU A 40 4.85 14.92 15.26
N ASP A 41 4.53 14.00 14.37
CA ASP A 41 5.45 13.50 13.35
C ASP A 41 5.05 14.08 11.99
N LEU A 42 6.04 14.58 11.23
CA LEU A 42 5.87 15.02 9.84
C LEU A 42 6.72 14.13 8.94
N GLY A 43 6.13 13.57 7.88
CA GLY A 43 6.81 12.67 6.96
C GLY A 43 6.71 13.14 5.52
N ASP A 44 7.69 12.77 4.67
CA ASP A 44 7.65 12.99 3.21
C ASP A 44 6.89 11.89 2.45
N GLY A 45 6.49 10.83 3.16
CA GLY A 45 5.89 9.64 2.54
C GLY A 45 6.88 8.77 1.78
N ALA A 46 8.17 9.10 1.83
CA ALA A 46 9.27 8.36 1.21
C ALA A 46 10.27 7.81 2.24
N GLY A 47 9.88 7.83 3.53
CA GLY A 47 10.68 7.26 4.62
C GLY A 47 11.35 8.28 5.53
N THR A 48 11.40 9.57 5.17
CA THR A 48 11.91 10.60 6.09
C THR A 48 10.82 11.05 7.02
N VAL A 49 11.08 11.03 8.33
CA VAL A 49 10.14 11.45 9.37
C VAL A 49 10.84 12.38 10.36
N ALA A 50 10.23 13.53 10.63
CA ALA A 50 10.64 14.44 11.69
C ALA A 50 9.69 14.39 12.87
N HIS A 51 10.24 14.42 14.07
CA HIS A 51 9.52 14.80 15.28
C HIS A 51 9.54 16.31 15.40
N VAL A 52 8.39 16.93 15.56
CA VAL A 52 8.23 18.38 15.59
C VAL A 52 7.37 18.82 16.77
N VAL A 53 7.56 20.07 17.21
CA VAL A 53 6.68 20.75 18.16
C VAL A 53 5.97 21.91 17.45
N VAL A 54 4.66 22.02 17.66
CA VAL A 54 3.83 23.07 17.04
C VAL A 54 4.08 24.40 17.74
N GLU A 55 4.53 25.42 16.99
CA GLU A 55 4.77 26.76 17.51
C GLU A 55 3.61 27.74 17.23
N ARG A 56 2.90 27.55 16.12
CA ARG A 56 1.75 28.38 15.73
C ARG A 56 0.68 27.57 15.06
N VAL A 57 -0.58 27.96 15.29
CA VAL A 57 -1.75 27.39 14.60
C VAL A 57 -2.53 28.53 13.96
N GLY A 58 -2.79 28.42 12.67
CA GLY A 58 -3.58 29.37 11.87
C GLY A 58 -4.89 28.74 11.38
N LYS A 59 -5.61 29.47 10.55
CA LYS A 59 -6.83 28.99 9.90
C LYS A 59 -6.45 28.03 8.77
N GLY A 60 -6.50 26.73 9.02
CA GLY A 60 -6.15 25.71 8.03
C GLY A 60 -4.65 25.50 7.80
N SER A 61 -3.82 25.96 8.74
CA SER A 61 -2.37 25.75 8.70
C SER A 61 -1.78 25.68 10.09
N LEU A 62 -0.56 25.15 10.20
CA LEU A 62 0.25 25.24 11.41
C LEU A 62 1.73 25.42 11.05
N SER A 63 2.51 25.98 11.98
CA SER A 63 3.97 26.02 11.88
C SER A 63 4.55 25.21 13.02
N ALA A 64 5.52 24.37 12.71
CA ALA A 64 6.16 23.49 13.67
C ALA A 64 7.67 23.48 13.51
N ARG A 65 8.40 23.36 14.62
CA ARG A 65 9.86 23.28 14.64
C ARG A 65 10.31 21.84 14.68
N VAL A 66 11.27 21.50 13.83
CA VAL A 66 11.88 20.19 13.77
C VAL A 66 12.79 19.97 14.98
N LEU A 67 12.46 18.99 15.82
CA LEU A 67 13.24 18.62 17.00
C LEU A 67 14.25 17.52 16.65
N SER A 68 13.87 16.58 15.81
CA SER A 68 14.75 15.52 15.29
C SER A 68 14.24 14.99 13.97
N ARG A 69 15.14 14.40 13.18
CA ARG A 69 14.86 13.81 11.86
C ARG A 69 15.46 12.42 11.80
N ARG A 70 14.74 11.48 11.18
CA ARG A 70 15.21 10.12 10.93
C ARG A 70 14.75 9.62 9.57
N THR A 71 15.51 8.70 8.99
CA THR A 71 15.09 7.94 7.80
C THR A 71 14.75 6.52 8.24
N VAL A 72 13.61 6.04 7.78
CA VAL A 72 13.13 4.67 7.99
C VAL A 72 13.30 3.91 6.68
N ALA A 73 14.02 2.80 6.71
CA ALA A 73 14.17 1.95 5.54
C ALA A 73 12.84 1.28 5.16
N SER A 74 12.68 0.99 3.87
CA SER A 74 11.57 0.15 3.41
C SER A 74 11.65 -1.24 4.05
N PRO A 75 10.51 -1.88 4.35
CA PRO A 75 10.49 -3.26 4.83
C PRO A 75 11.10 -4.23 3.80
N SER A 76 11.71 -5.31 4.27
CA SER A 76 12.26 -6.35 3.40
C SER A 76 11.69 -7.72 3.81
N PRO A 77 11.23 -8.53 2.82
CA PRO A 77 11.00 -8.19 1.41
C PRO A 77 9.91 -7.13 1.21
N GLU A 78 10.03 -6.27 0.19
CA GLU A 78 8.94 -5.35 -0.20
C GLU A 78 7.77 -6.14 -0.80
N VAL A 79 6.53 -5.75 -0.50
CA VAL A 79 5.33 -6.40 -1.03
C VAL A 79 4.52 -5.45 -1.89
N THR A 80 4.50 -5.72 -3.19
CA THR A 80 3.58 -5.09 -4.14
C THR A 80 2.29 -5.91 -4.24
N VAL A 81 1.16 -5.29 -3.94
CA VAL A 81 -0.15 -5.92 -4.10
C VAL A 81 -0.69 -5.63 -5.51
N VAL A 82 -0.88 -6.67 -6.31
CA VAL A 82 -1.62 -6.61 -7.57
C VAL A 82 -3.08 -6.86 -7.25
N GLN A 83 -3.86 -5.80 -7.20
CA GLN A 83 -5.26 -5.85 -6.82
C GLN A 83 -6.15 -5.83 -8.06
N ALA A 84 -6.87 -6.93 -8.31
CA ALA A 84 -7.92 -6.92 -9.31
C ALA A 84 -8.98 -5.87 -8.96
N LEU A 85 -9.53 -5.18 -9.98
CA LEU A 85 -10.49 -4.11 -9.77
C LEU A 85 -11.75 -4.64 -9.04
N PRO A 86 -11.97 -4.32 -7.76
CA PRO A 86 -13.17 -4.73 -7.06
C PRO A 86 -14.40 -3.94 -7.54
N LYS A 87 -15.58 -4.41 -7.22
CA LYS A 87 -16.80 -3.62 -7.43
C LYS A 87 -16.69 -2.26 -6.73
N SER A 88 -17.32 -1.25 -7.30
CA SER A 88 -17.15 0.18 -7.01
C SER A 88 -17.15 0.56 -5.52
N ASP A 89 -18.02 -0.01 -4.72
CA ASP A 89 -18.18 0.25 -3.29
C ASP A 89 -17.09 -0.39 -2.40
N ARG A 90 -16.32 -1.34 -2.95
CA ARG A 90 -15.29 -2.09 -2.23
C ARG A 90 -13.87 -1.77 -2.68
N SER A 91 -13.74 -1.00 -3.76
CA SER A 91 -12.44 -0.71 -4.37
C SER A 91 -11.52 0.04 -3.40
N GLU A 92 -12.03 1.06 -2.74
CA GLU A 92 -11.26 1.85 -1.78
C GLU A 92 -10.95 1.08 -0.50
N LEU A 93 -11.90 0.30 0.01
CA LEU A 93 -11.70 -0.52 1.20
C LEU A 93 -10.56 -1.54 1.00
N ALA A 94 -10.42 -2.12 -0.19
CA ALA A 94 -9.31 -3.04 -0.48
C ALA A 94 -7.94 -2.35 -0.34
N ILE A 95 -7.80 -1.14 -0.88
CA ILE A 95 -6.56 -0.35 -0.80
C ILE A 95 -6.30 0.12 0.63
N GLU A 96 -7.33 0.59 1.33
CA GLU A 96 -7.25 1.02 2.72
C GLU A 96 -6.71 -0.10 3.61
N LEU A 97 -7.39 -1.26 3.64
CA LEU A 97 -7.01 -2.39 4.48
C LEU A 97 -5.63 -2.94 4.14
N ALA A 98 -5.30 -3.05 2.84
CA ALA A 98 -3.98 -3.53 2.44
C ALA A 98 -2.87 -2.53 2.78
N THR A 99 -3.13 -1.23 2.70
CA THR A 99 -2.18 -0.20 3.15
C THR A 99 -1.93 -0.30 4.63
N GLU A 100 -2.97 -0.38 5.47
CA GLU A 100 -2.84 -0.53 6.92
C GLU A 100 -2.10 -1.82 7.29
N ALA A 101 -2.34 -2.92 6.55
CA ALA A 101 -1.68 -4.20 6.75
C ALA A 101 -0.23 -4.26 6.24
N GLY A 102 0.26 -3.21 5.56
CA GLY A 102 1.67 -3.09 5.20
C GLY A 102 2.02 -3.32 3.72
N ALA A 103 1.09 -3.14 2.77
CA ALA A 103 1.45 -3.08 1.34
C ALA A 103 2.44 -1.95 1.06
N ASP A 104 3.48 -2.20 0.25
CA ASP A 104 4.50 -1.20 -0.07
C ASP A 104 4.27 -0.53 -1.42
N ALA A 105 3.53 -1.19 -2.32
CA ALA A 105 3.07 -0.63 -3.59
C ALA A 105 1.80 -1.35 -4.05
N PHE A 106 1.10 -0.74 -5.02
CA PHE A 106 -0.05 -1.35 -5.67
C PHE A 106 0.06 -1.29 -7.19
N VAL A 107 -0.45 -2.34 -7.83
CA VAL A 107 -0.76 -2.41 -9.25
C VAL A 107 -2.25 -2.69 -9.39
N ALA A 108 -2.98 -1.88 -10.13
CA ALA A 108 -4.35 -2.18 -10.48
C ALA A 108 -4.37 -3.24 -11.59
N TRP A 109 -5.22 -4.25 -11.44
CA TRP A 109 -5.33 -5.32 -12.43
C TRP A 109 -6.76 -5.42 -12.94
N GLN A 110 -6.93 -5.30 -14.26
CA GLN A 110 -8.20 -5.53 -14.92
C GLN A 110 -8.23 -6.97 -15.45
N SER A 111 -8.58 -7.92 -14.57
CA SER A 111 -8.75 -9.32 -14.93
C SER A 111 -10.02 -9.56 -15.74
N ASP A 112 -10.14 -10.71 -16.39
CA ASP A 112 -11.28 -11.02 -17.25
C ASP A 112 -12.61 -11.04 -16.50
N ARG A 113 -12.61 -11.51 -15.27
CA ARG A 113 -13.80 -11.60 -14.41
C ARG A 113 -14.07 -10.36 -13.55
N CYS A 114 -13.31 -9.27 -13.75
CA CYS A 114 -13.65 -7.99 -13.14
C CYS A 114 -14.99 -7.46 -13.66
N VAL A 115 -15.93 -7.16 -12.75
CA VAL A 115 -17.17 -6.44 -13.09
C VAL A 115 -16.87 -4.95 -13.29
N ALA A 116 -16.00 -4.38 -12.45
CA ALA A 116 -15.52 -3.01 -12.61
C ALA A 116 -14.48 -2.94 -13.73
N ARG A 117 -14.61 -1.90 -14.57
CA ARG A 117 -13.68 -1.68 -15.69
C ARG A 117 -13.29 -0.21 -15.78
N TRP A 118 -12.00 0.01 -15.98
CA TRP A 118 -11.45 1.33 -16.22
C TRP A 118 -11.07 1.49 -17.70
N ASP A 119 -12.09 1.57 -18.55
CA ASP A 119 -11.88 1.67 -20.00
C ASP A 119 -11.60 3.12 -20.41
N GLY A 120 -10.48 3.33 -21.08
CA GLY A 120 -9.99 4.64 -21.55
C GLY A 120 -9.19 5.42 -20.51
N ALA A 121 -8.23 6.21 -21.00
CA ALA A 121 -7.23 6.92 -20.20
C ALA A 121 -7.83 7.74 -19.04
N ALA A 122 -8.91 8.47 -19.28
CA ALA A 122 -9.53 9.31 -18.26
C ALA A 122 -10.09 8.53 -17.07
N LYS A 123 -10.64 7.32 -17.29
CA LYS A 123 -11.12 6.46 -16.19
C LYS A 123 -9.96 5.82 -15.44
N VAL A 124 -8.91 5.41 -16.15
CA VAL A 124 -7.67 4.88 -15.55
C VAL A 124 -7.06 5.93 -14.64
N ASP A 125 -6.81 7.14 -15.15
CA ASP A 125 -6.24 8.24 -14.37
C ASP A 125 -7.08 8.58 -13.13
N LYS A 126 -8.40 8.64 -13.29
CA LYS A 126 -9.31 8.90 -12.16
C LYS A 126 -9.22 7.78 -11.12
N GLY A 127 -9.19 6.53 -11.55
CA GLY A 127 -9.11 5.36 -10.67
C GLY A 127 -7.80 5.33 -9.90
N LEU A 128 -6.66 5.51 -10.59
CA LEU A 128 -5.33 5.53 -9.97
C LEU A 128 -5.19 6.69 -8.97
N ARG A 129 -5.64 7.91 -9.33
CA ARG A 129 -5.63 9.04 -8.37
C ARG A 129 -6.49 8.78 -7.14
N ARG A 130 -7.67 8.15 -7.31
CA ARG A 130 -8.55 7.81 -6.20
C ARG A 130 -7.89 6.79 -5.27
N TRP A 131 -7.28 5.74 -5.80
CA TRP A 131 -6.55 4.76 -5.01
C TRP A 131 -5.35 5.40 -4.30
N GLN A 132 -4.61 6.29 -4.97
CA GLN A 132 -3.48 7.00 -4.36
C GLN A 132 -3.92 7.87 -3.18
N ALA A 133 -5.05 8.56 -3.28
CA ALA A 133 -5.61 9.35 -2.19
C ALA A 133 -6.01 8.48 -0.99
N VAL A 134 -6.61 7.30 -1.24
CA VAL A 134 -6.97 6.33 -0.20
C VAL A 134 -5.71 5.77 0.47
N ALA A 135 -4.72 5.34 -0.31
CA ALA A 135 -3.46 4.82 0.21
C ALA A 135 -2.73 5.86 1.10
N ARG A 136 -2.69 7.14 0.67
CA ARG A 136 -2.12 8.24 1.46
C ARG A 136 -2.89 8.45 2.77
N SER A 137 -4.22 8.42 2.73
CA SER A 137 -5.06 8.58 3.93
C SER A 137 -4.87 7.42 4.91
N ALA A 138 -4.87 6.18 4.43
CA ALA A 138 -4.66 4.98 5.24
C ALA A 138 -3.24 4.94 5.82
N ALA A 139 -2.22 5.30 5.04
CA ALA A 139 -0.84 5.38 5.51
C ALA A 139 -0.67 6.44 6.62
N ARG A 140 -1.33 7.60 6.49
CA ARG A 140 -1.36 8.63 7.56
C ARG A 140 -2.01 8.10 8.83
N GLN A 141 -3.18 7.46 8.71
CA GLN A 141 -3.92 6.91 9.84
C GLN A 141 -3.10 5.83 10.56
N SER A 142 -2.46 4.93 9.82
CA SER A 142 -1.61 3.86 10.34
C SER A 142 -0.16 4.30 10.65
N ARG A 143 0.15 5.61 10.48
CA ARG A 143 1.44 6.26 10.78
C ARG A 143 2.62 5.64 10.04
N ARG A 144 2.40 5.24 8.81
CA ARG A 144 3.45 4.66 7.98
C ARG A 144 4.40 5.76 7.49
N PRO A 145 5.73 5.55 7.57
CA PRO A 145 6.70 6.50 7.03
C PRO A 145 6.69 6.52 5.49
N HIS A 146 6.20 5.45 4.86
CA HIS A 146 6.10 5.31 3.40
C HIS A 146 4.64 5.26 2.97
N VAL A 147 4.29 6.09 1.99
CA VAL A 147 2.99 6.05 1.30
C VAL A 147 3.12 5.10 0.11
N PRO A 148 2.36 4.00 0.05
CA PRO A 148 2.45 3.08 -1.09
C PRO A 148 2.06 3.77 -2.40
N PRO A 149 2.90 3.74 -3.44
CA PRO A 149 2.52 4.24 -4.76
C PRO A 149 1.52 3.29 -5.44
N ILE A 150 0.65 3.88 -6.24
CA ILE A 150 -0.22 3.16 -7.18
C ILE A 150 0.39 3.34 -8.56
N THR A 151 0.94 2.28 -9.16
CA THR A 151 1.83 2.43 -10.32
C THR A 151 1.12 2.43 -11.66
N ALA A 152 0.23 1.47 -11.93
CA ALA A 152 -0.40 1.31 -13.24
C ALA A 152 -1.70 0.49 -13.17
N LEU A 153 -2.49 0.53 -14.26
CA LEU A 153 -3.46 -0.50 -14.57
C LEU A 153 -2.84 -1.49 -15.55
N MET A 154 -2.95 -2.77 -15.26
CA MET A 154 -2.47 -3.85 -16.13
C MET A 154 -3.61 -4.78 -16.53
N SER A 155 -3.58 -5.26 -17.78
CA SER A 155 -4.28 -6.47 -18.22
C SER A 155 -3.55 -7.72 -17.74
N THR A 156 -4.17 -8.90 -17.85
CA THR A 156 -3.54 -10.18 -17.50
C THR A 156 -2.28 -10.45 -18.32
N ARG A 157 -2.26 -10.04 -19.59
CA ARG A 157 -1.10 -10.18 -20.48
C ARG A 157 0.07 -9.29 -20.01
N GLU A 158 -0.20 -8.02 -19.66
CA GLU A 158 0.81 -7.08 -19.17
C GLU A 158 1.34 -7.53 -17.81
N LEU A 159 0.46 -8.03 -16.94
CA LEU A 159 0.85 -8.58 -15.64
C LEU A 159 1.77 -9.80 -15.81
N ALA A 160 1.46 -10.72 -16.72
CA ALA A 160 2.31 -11.87 -17.01
C ALA A 160 3.70 -11.44 -17.52
N ALA A 161 3.75 -10.49 -18.45
CA ALA A 161 5.01 -9.91 -18.91
C ALA A 161 5.82 -9.26 -17.77
N HIS A 162 5.13 -8.55 -16.89
CA HIS A 162 5.75 -7.94 -15.70
C HIS A 162 6.32 -9.02 -14.77
N VAL A 163 5.57 -10.09 -14.46
CA VAL A 163 6.03 -11.21 -13.64
C VAL A 163 7.32 -11.80 -14.22
N THR A 164 7.36 -12.06 -15.54
CA THR A 164 8.57 -12.58 -16.21
C THR A 164 9.75 -11.62 -16.07
N THR A 165 9.52 -10.31 -16.22
CA THR A 165 10.58 -9.30 -16.15
C THR A 165 11.22 -9.20 -14.76
N VAL A 166 10.44 -9.41 -13.69
CA VAL A 166 10.93 -9.24 -12.30
C VAL A 166 11.32 -10.55 -11.63
N ALA A 167 11.20 -11.70 -12.32
CA ALA A 167 11.35 -13.06 -11.76
C ALA A 167 12.67 -13.31 -11.02
N ASP A 168 13.78 -12.67 -11.42
CA ASP A 168 15.09 -12.88 -10.79
C ASP A 168 15.18 -12.40 -9.34
N ARG A 169 14.29 -11.50 -8.92
CA ARG A 169 14.34 -10.84 -7.60
C ARG A 169 13.01 -10.84 -6.85
N THR A 170 11.94 -11.16 -7.55
CA THR A 170 10.57 -11.05 -7.05
C THR A 170 9.89 -12.41 -7.10
N LEU A 171 9.38 -12.85 -5.95
CA LEU A 171 8.53 -14.02 -5.88
C LEU A 171 7.08 -13.59 -6.12
N ALA A 172 6.49 -14.02 -7.23
CA ALA A 172 5.10 -13.73 -7.57
C ALA A 172 4.17 -14.84 -7.03
N LEU A 173 3.22 -14.46 -6.18
CA LEU A 173 2.25 -15.33 -5.53
C LEU A 173 0.84 -14.97 -5.98
N VAL A 174 0.12 -15.93 -6.54
CA VAL A 174 -1.30 -15.77 -6.91
C VAL A 174 -2.16 -16.43 -5.85
N LEU A 175 -2.95 -15.67 -5.11
CA LEU A 175 -3.90 -16.24 -4.17
C LEU A 175 -5.06 -16.90 -4.92
N HIS A 176 -5.17 -18.22 -4.77
CA HIS A 176 -6.19 -18.98 -5.47
C HIS A 176 -6.78 -20.07 -4.58
N GLU A 177 -8.10 -20.25 -4.61
CA GLU A 177 -8.82 -21.18 -3.75
C GLU A 177 -8.52 -22.66 -4.06
N SER A 178 -8.24 -22.99 -5.33
CA SER A 178 -7.91 -24.35 -5.76
C SER A 178 -6.42 -24.69 -5.62
N ALA A 179 -5.56 -23.74 -5.19
CA ALA A 179 -4.15 -24.02 -5.01
C ALA A 179 -3.91 -25.06 -3.93
N THR A 180 -3.00 -25.99 -4.18
CA THR A 180 -2.61 -27.04 -3.26
C THR A 180 -1.47 -26.63 -2.32
N LEU A 181 -0.62 -25.69 -2.77
CA LEU A 181 0.49 -25.18 -1.95
C LEU A 181 -0.04 -24.14 -0.94
N PRO A 182 0.07 -24.39 0.38
CA PRO A 182 -0.29 -23.37 1.35
C PRO A 182 0.77 -22.26 1.39
N LEU A 183 0.35 -21.03 1.68
CA LEU A 183 1.27 -19.87 1.79
C LEU A 183 2.40 -20.15 2.82
N THR A 184 2.10 -20.88 3.88
CA THR A 184 3.07 -21.25 4.94
C THR A 184 4.16 -22.23 4.50
N ALA A 185 4.01 -22.87 3.33
CA ALA A 185 5.02 -23.77 2.77
C ALA A 185 5.90 -23.10 1.70
N VAL A 186 5.70 -21.81 1.45
CA VAL A 186 6.52 -21.03 0.52
C VAL A 186 7.83 -20.63 1.20
N GLY A 187 8.96 -20.84 0.54
CA GLY A 187 10.28 -20.36 0.97
C GLY A 187 10.45 -18.88 0.62
N PHE A 188 10.71 -18.03 1.61
CA PHE A 188 10.88 -16.59 1.42
C PHE A 188 12.33 -16.11 1.54
N GLU A 189 13.27 -16.97 1.88
CA GLU A 189 14.63 -16.64 2.29
C GLU A 189 15.44 -15.93 1.20
N SER A 190 15.16 -16.24 -0.07
CA SER A 190 15.85 -15.64 -1.21
C SER A 190 15.07 -14.46 -1.83
N ALA A 191 13.84 -14.24 -1.42
CA ALA A 191 13.00 -13.21 -2.03
C ALA A 191 13.39 -11.81 -1.53
N ARG A 192 13.75 -10.93 -2.46
CA ARG A 192 13.99 -9.50 -2.15
C ARG A 192 12.71 -8.68 -2.18
N SER A 193 11.76 -9.11 -2.99
CA SER A 193 10.43 -8.52 -3.10
C SER A 193 9.38 -9.59 -3.42
N LEU A 194 8.13 -9.29 -3.12
CA LEU A 194 6.98 -10.14 -3.35
C LEU A 194 5.97 -9.41 -4.23
N LEU A 195 5.38 -10.13 -5.17
CA LEU A 195 4.22 -9.69 -5.94
C LEU A 195 3.03 -10.54 -5.52
N LEU A 196 2.07 -9.93 -4.82
CA LEU A 196 0.90 -10.62 -4.27
C LEU A 196 -0.32 -10.34 -5.14
N VAL A 197 -0.76 -11.32 -5.91
CA VAL A 197 -1.87 -11.18 -6.87
C VAL A 197 -3.19 -11.60 -6.23
N ILE A 198 -4.14 -10.67 -6.19
CA ILE A 198 -5.47 -10.82 -5.60
C ILE A 198 -6.53 -10.75 -6.70
N GLY A 199 -7.33 -11.79 -6.83
CA GLY A 199 -8.42 -11.86 -7.80
C GLY A 199 -9.64 -11.00 -7.47
N PRO A 200 -10.53 -10.77 -8.44
CA PRO A 200 -11.81 -10.10 -8.25
C PRO A 200 -12.83 -11.02 -7.53
N GLU A 201 -14.04 -10.52 -7.27
CA GLU A 201 -15.13 -11.30 -6.66
C GLU A 201 -15.53 -12.53 -7.49
N GLY A 202 -15.31 -12.51 -8.81
CA GLY A 202 -15.53 -13.65 -9.70
C GLY A 202 -14.41 -14.68 -9.70
N GLY A 203 -13.37 -14.50 -8.88
CA GLY A 203 -12.16 -15.32 -8.86
C GLY A 203 -11.27 -15.11 -10.09
N ILE A 204 -10.15 -15.81 -10.12
CA ILE A 204 -9.22 -15.85 -11.26
C ILE A 204 -9.61 -17.04 -12.13
N GLY A 205 -9.75 -16.83 -13.45
CA GLY A 205 -10.06 -17.92 -14.37
C GLY A 205 -8.88 -18.87 -14.59
N ASP A 206 -9.16 -20.12 -14.95
CA ASP A 206 -8.12 -21.13 -15.19
C ASP A 206 -7.13 -20.68 -16.28
N ASP A 207 -7.60 -20.02 -17.33
CA ASP A 207 -6.76 -19.49 -18.41
C ASP A 207 -5.84 -18.36 -17.90
N GLU A 208 -6.36 -17.43 -17.07
CA GLU A 208 -5.56 -16.38 -16.47
C GLU A 208 -4.52 -16.96 -15.50
N LEU A 209 -4.94 -17.91 -14.66
CA LEU A 209 -4.04 -18.61 -13.75
C LEU A 209 -2.93 -19.32 -14.51
N ALA A 210 -3.27 -20.03 -15.59
CA ALA A 210 -2.29 -20.71 -16.45
C ALA A 210 -1.32 -19.72 -17.11
N VAL A 211 -1.79 -18.54 -17.54
CA VAL A 211 -0.93 -17.49 -18.10
C VAL A 211 0.06 -16.97 -17.06
N LEU A 212 -0.41 -16.65 -15.85
CA LEU A 212 0.43 -16.15 -14.78
C LEU A 212 1.44 -17.18 -14.27
N THR A 213 1.02 -18.45 -14.15
CA THR A 213 1.94 -19.53 -13.70
C THR A 213 3.00 -19.84 -14.74
N ARG A 214 2.68 -19.83 -16.04
CA ARG A 214 3.69 -19.93 -17.11
C ARG A 214 4.68 -18.78 -17.11
N ALA A 215 4.27 -17.61 -16.65
CA ALA A 215 5.15 -16.44 -16.49
C ALA A 215 6.08 -16.53 -15.25
N GLY A 216 5.90 -17.55 -14.40
CA GLY A 216 6.73 -17.76 -13.21
C GLY A 216 6.02 -17.48 -11.87
N ALA A 217 4.73 -17.12 -11.88
CA ALA A 217 3.99 -16.97 -10.65
C ALA A 217 3.62 -18.32 -10.03
N THR A 218 3.58 -18.37 -8.70
CA THR A 218 3.18 -19.56 -7.93
C THR A 218 1.78 -19.38 -7.36
N ALA A 219 0.86 -20.30 -7.67
CA ALA A 219 -0.45 -20.33 -7.06
C ALA A 219 -0.36 -20.81 -5.62
N VAL A 220 -0.92 -20.07 -4.67
CA VAL A 220 -0.90 -20.40 -3.26
C VAL A 220 -2.26 -20.25 -2.60
N ARG A 221 -2.53 -21.10 -1.61
CA ARG A 221 -3.72 -21.02 -0.78
C ARG A 221 -3.40 -20.35 0.55
N LEU A 222 -4.15 -19.28 0.87
CA LEU A 222 -3.95 -18.52 2.09
C LEU A 222 -4.47 -19.23 3.34
N GLY A 223 -5.57 -19.96 3.21
CA GLY A 223 -6.20 -20.65 4.33
C GLY A 223 -7.36 -21.55 3.89
N PRO A 224 -8.14 -22.12 4.82
CA PRO A 224 -9.23 -23.03 4.50
C PRO A 224 -10.47 -22.34 3.91
N SER A 225 -10.63 -21.04 4.17
CA SER A 225 -11.80 -20.25 3.75
C SER A 225 -11.49 -19.37 2.56
N VAL A 226 -12.47 -19.19 1.67
CA VAL A 226 -12.39 -18.20 0.61
C VAL A 226 -12.61 -16.81 1.20
N LEU A 227 -11.63 -15.92 1.04
CA LEU A 227 -11.70 -14.55 1.50
C LEU A 227 -12.28 -13.64 0.40
N ARG A 228 -12.91 -12.56 0.82
CA ARG A 228 -13.31 -11.51 -0.12
C ARG A 228 -12.10 -10.82 -0.71
N THR A 229 -12.22 -10.34 -1.96
CA THR A 229 -11.15 -9.58 -2.62
C THR A 229 -10.65 -8.38 -1.80
N THR A 230 -11.54 -7.77 -0.99
CA THR A 230 -11.22 -6.64 -0.10
C THR A 230 -10.34 -7.01 1.11
N THR A 231 -10.44 -8.24 1.60
CA THR A 231 -9.74 -8.66 2.83
C THR A 231 -8.55 -9.59 2.54
N ALA A 232 -8.52 -10.22 1.37
CA ALA A 232 -7.51 -11.22 1.03
C ALA A 232 -6.09 -10.65 1.09
N ALA A 233 -5.87 -9.44 0.56
CA ALA A 233 -4.58 -8.78 0.62
C ALA A 233 -4.13 -8.50 2.07
N ALA A 234 -5.01 -7.93 2.90
CA ALA A 234 -4.68 -7.59 4.28
C ALA A 234 -4.34 -8.83 5.11
N VAL A 235 -5.12 -9.93 4.96
CA VAL A 235 -4.84 -11.18 5.66
C VAL A 235 -3.53 -11.81 5.18
N ALA A 236 -3.26 -11.80 3.86
CA ALA A 236 -2.00 -12.30 3.32
C ALA A 236 -0.79 -11.47 3.79
N LEU A 237 -0.91 -10.13 3.82
CA LEU A 237 0.13 -9.25 4.32
C LEU A 237 0.42 -9.50 5.80
N GLY A 238 -0.61 -9.74 6.62
CA GLY A 238 -0.45 -10.15 8.01
C GLY A 238 0.31 -11.47 8.14
N ALA A 239 -0.06 -12.48 7.33
CA ALA A 239 0.66 -13.75 7.30
C ALA A 239 2.12 -13.57 6.85
N LEU A 240 2.38 -12.80 5.80
CA LEU A 240 3.72 -12.48 5.31
C LEU A 240 4.55 -11.72 6.36
N GLY A 241 3.93 -10.82 7.14
CA GLY A 241 4.59 -10.16 8.26
C GLY A 241 5.14 -11.14 9.28
N ALA A 242 4.40 -12.21 9.58
CA ALA A 242 4.82 -13.25 10.52
C ALA A 242 5.79 -14.29 9.92
N LEU A 243 5.70 -14.55 8.60
CA LEU A 243 6.52 -15.54 7.90
C LEU A 243 7.85 -14.98 7.37
N THR A 244 8.05 -13.67 7.41
CA THR A 244 9.23 -12.98 6.90
C THR A 244 9.77 -11.99 7.94
N PRO A 245 10.97 -11.42 7.76
CA PRO A 245 11.52 -10.42 8.69
C PRO A 245 10.75 -9.09 8.76
N ARG A 246 9.67 -8.91 8.00
CA ARG A 246 8.94 -7.64 7.91
C ARG A 246 8.43 -7.10 9.25
N TRP A 247 8.10 -7.96 10.18
CA TRP A 247 7.63 -7.62 11.54
C TRP A 247 8.65 -7.89 12.63
N HIS A 248 9.94 -8.01 12.30
CA HIS A 248 10.99 -8.02 13.31
C HIS A 248 11.26 -6.57 13.74
N PHE A 249 10.96 -6.27 15.00
CA PHE A 249 11.13 -4.97 15.64
C PHE A 249 12.38 -4.93 16.50
#